data_5d6b265a88e5e9d3de7f6297663963e4
#
_entry.id   5d6b265a88e5e9d3de7f6297663963e4
#
_cell.length_a   1.000
_cell.length_b   1.000
_cell.length_c   1.000
_cell.angle_alpha   90.00
_cell.angle_beta   90.00
_cell.angle_gamma   90.00
#
_symmetry.space_group_name_H-M   'P 1'
#
loop_
_entity.id
_entity.type
_entity.pdbx_description
1 polymer ?
#
loop_
_entity_poly.entity_id
_entity_poly.type
_entity_poly.pdbx_seq_one_letter_code
_entity_poly.pdbx_strand_id
1 'polypeptide(L)'
;MMLVSIAFLCFFVNPVRGREGSQRASTSNGINVLFIFKNRYNEIMQDKHVDELYLDLLEHIMKNGAVKTDRTGTGTKSLLGYQMRFNLADGFPLLTTKKVPIKSIIHELLWFMRGDTNLKYLADNNVHIWDEWPYKAYLIKNGISVPKSDSEEWKTGLKEFIEKIKSAENFAKEYGNLGPIYGYQWRSWPTPNGGHIDQLAKIIEEIKKNPDSRRLIISAWNVADIDEMAKAGIPPCHTLFQFYVSDGKLSCQLYQRSCDTFLGVPFNIASYSLFTMIIAQICGLQVGEFVWTGGDVHLYLNHLDQAKLQISRRSDIRPLPKMKINPTKTKIEDFIIDDFELTDYNPHESIKAPIAV
;
A
#
# COMPACT_ATOMS: atom_id res chain seq x y z
N MET A 1 26.87 9.39 14.30
CA MET A 1 28.00 9.05 13.41
C MET A 1 28.88 7.91 13.98
N MET A 2 28.40 7.11 14.92
CA MET A 2 29.21 6.07 15.60
C MET A 2 28.67 4.62 15.47
N LEU A 3 27.58 4.41 14.75
CA LEU A 3 26.95 3.08 14.56
C LEU A 3 27.17 2.46 13.17
N VAL A 4 27.71 3.20 12.20
CA VAL A 4 27.97 2.70 10.82
C VAL A 4 29.32 1.98 10.70
N SER A 5 30.28 2.25 11.59
CA SER A 5 31.63 1.67 11.52
C SER A 5 31.77 0.21 12.02
N ILE A 6 30.76 -0.33 12.72
CA ILE A 6 30.88 -1.68 13.31
C ILE A 6 30.41 -2.78 12.32
N ALA A 7 29.60 -2.44 11.32
CA ALA A 7 29.12 -3.43 10.35
C ALA A 7 30.14 -3.80 9.26
N PHE A 8 31.17 -2.97 9.04
CA PHE A 8 32.17 -3.22 8.00
C PHE A 8 33.38 -4.06 8.41
N LEU A 9 33.55 -4.32 9.73
CA LEU A 9 34.72 -5.06 10.23
C LEU A 9 34.55 -6.59 10.27
N CYS A 10 33.37 -7.12 9.95
CA CYS A 10 33.12 -8.58 10.03
C CYS A 10 33.31 -9.35 8.72
N PHE A 11 33.72 -8.72 7.61
CA PHE A 11 33.81 -9.39 6.31
C PHE A 11 35.22 -9.72 5.81
N PHE A 12 36.29 -9.42 6.56
CA PHE A 12 37.66 -9.78 6.14
C PHE A 12 38.43 -10.50 7.27
N VAL A 13 38.15 -11.78 7.46
CA VAL A 13 39.10 -12.72 8.04
C VAL A 13 39.10 -13.98 7.18
N ASN A 14 40.01 -14.02 6.22
CA ASN A 14 40.39 -15.26 5.54
C ASN A 14 41.23 -16.13 6.51
N PRO A 15 40.98 -17.45 6.59
CA PRO A 15 41.82 -18.30 7.41
C PRO A 15 43.13 -18.65 6.66
N VAL A 16 44.22 -18.08 7.14
CA VAL A 16 45.57 -18.56 6.80
C VAL A 16 45.81 -19.88 7.56
N ARG A 17 46.10 -20.95 6.84
CA ARG A 17 46.61 -22.23 7.37
C ARG A 17 48.00 -22.06 7.96
N GLY A 18 48.19 -22.50 9.17
CA GLY A 18 49.55 -22.69 9.70
C GLY A 18 49.62 -23.03 11.20
N ARG A 19 49.76 -24.34 11.54
CA ARG A 19 50.43 -25.02 12.63
C ARG A 19 50.13 -24.65 14.10
N GLU A 20 49.60 -25.65 14.76
CA GLU A 20 49.73 -26.18 16.14
C GLU A 20 50.29 -25.28 17.25
N GLY A 21 49.54 -25.18 18.34
CA GLY A 21 50.04 -24.84 19.68
C GLY A 21 49.03 -24.10 20.56
N SER A 22 48.22 -24.85 21.32
CA SER A 22 47.64 -24.56 22.63
C SER A 22 46.89 -23.25 22.89
N GLN A 23 45.75 -23.48 23.49
CA GLN A 23 44.87 -22.63 24.29
C GLN A 23 43.62 -22.09 23.56
N ARG A 24 42.53 -22.80 23.80
CA ARG A 24 41.16 -22.37 23.49
C ARG A 24 40.79 -21.17 24.39
N ALA A 25 40.80 -19.97 23.84
CA ALA A 25 40.03 -18.87 24.40
C ALA A 25 38.64 -18.86 23.74
N SER A 26 37.59 -18.95 24.55
CA SER A 26 36.22 -19.13 24.11
C SER A 26 35.72 -17.91 23.34
N THR A 27 35.42 -18.07 22.04
CA THR A 27 34.77 -17.10 21.16
C THR A 27 33.27 -16.98 21.37
N SER A 28 32.72 -17.41 22.50
CA SER A 28 31.28 -17.42 22.80
C SER A 28 30.64 -16.03 23.02
N ASN A 29 31.44 -15.04 23.43
CA ASN A 29 30.89 -13.73 23.80
C ASN A 29 30.55 -12.81 22.64
N GLY A 30 31.23 -12.92 21.49
CA GLY A 30 30.95 -12.08 20.32
C GLY A 30 29.67 -12.48 19.55
N ILE A 31 29.39 -13.79 19.46
CA ILE A 31 28.21 -14.33 18.81
C ILE A 31 26.95 -14.04 19.64
N ASN A 32 27.00 -14.12 20.94
CA ASN A 32 25.89 -13.79 21.83
C ASN A 32 25.52 -12.30 21.79
N VAL A 33 26.48 -11.39 21.69
CA VAL A 33 26.22 -9.96 21.61
C VAL A 33 25.51 -9.61 20.29
N LEU A 34 25.95 -10.16 19.14
CA LEU A 34 25.28 -9.94 17.85
C LEU A 34 23.87 -10.56 17.82
N PHE A 35 23.68 -11.72 18.41
CA PHE A 35 22.37 -12.38 18.50
C PHE A 35 21.41 -11.62 19.42
N ILE A 36 21.88 -11.07 20.52
CA ILE A 36 21.12 -10.23 21.44
C ILE A 36 20.73 -8.90 20.76
N PHE A 37 21.64 -8.25 20.02
CA PHE A 37 21.32 -7.02 19.30
C PHE A 37 20.35 -7.26 18.16
N LYS A 38 20.48 -8.36 17.42
CA LYS A 38 19.56 -8.72 16.32
C LYS A 38 18.17 -9.07 16.82
N ASN A 39 18.07 -9.82 17.91
CA ASN A 39 16.78 -10.11 18.56
C ASN A 39 16.15 -8.84 19.15
N ARG A 40 16.91 -8.01 19.85
CA ARG A 40 16.42 -6.75 20.43
C ARG A 40 15.97 -5.74 19.35
N TYR A 41 16.65 -5.65 18.21
CA TYR A 41 16.23 -4.80 17.12
C TYR A 41 14.91 -5.29 16.49
N ASN A 42 14.77 -6.60 16.29
CA ASN A 42 13.53 -7.20 15.79
C ASN A 42 12.40 -7.10 16.83
N GLU A 43 12.65 -7.33 18.10
CA GLU A 43 11.69 -7.16 19.20
C GLU A 43 11.20 -5.71 19.29
N ILE A 44 12.10 -4.72 19.25
CA ILE A 44 11.74 -3.28 19.31
C ILE A 44 10.88 -2.83 18.12
N MET A 45 11.04 -3.45 16.94
CA MET A 45 10.24 -3.11 15.74
C MET A 45 8.93 -3.90 15.65
N GLN A 46 8.82 -5.06 16.31
CA GLN A 46 7.61 -5.88 16.32
C GLN A 46 6.54 -5.42 17.31
N ASP A 47 6.91 -4.67 18.35
CA ASP A 47 5.98 -4.26 19.44
C ASP A 47 5.40 -2.85 19.28
N LYS A 48 5.75 -2.11 18.20
CA LYS A 48 5.22 -0.76 18.00
C LYS A 48 3.83 -0.78 17.42
N HIS A 49 2.94 0.05 18.01
CA HIS A 49 1.61 0.29 17.47
C HIS A 49 1.67 0.85 16.05
N VAL A 50 0.69 0.51 15.20
CA VAL A 50 0.59 0.96 13.80
C VAL A 50 0.72 2.48 13.67
N ASP A 51 0.01 3.22 14.52
CA ASP A 51 0.10 4.69 14.54
C ASP A 51 1.50 5.18 14.90
N GLU A 52 2.22 4.54 15.83
CA GLU A 52 3.60 4.93 16.18
C GLU A 52 4.53 4.78 14.98
N LEU A 53 4.47 3.65 14.28
CA LEU A 53 5.27 3.43 13.07
C LEU A 53 4.98 4.48 12.00
N TYR A 54 3.71 4.82 11.82
CA TYR A 54 3.30 5.81 10.84
C TYR A 54 3.68 7.24 11.24
N LEU A 55 3.52 7.62 12.51
CA LEU A 55 3.93 8.94 13.00
C LEU A 55 5.45 9.11 12.96
N ASP A 56 6.22 8.05 13.25
CA ASP A 56 7.67 8.04 13.08
C ASP A 56 8.07 8.31 11.63
N LEU A 57 7.34 7.73 10.66
CA LEU A 57 7.55 8.01 9.24
C LEU A 57 7.29 9.48 8.90
N LEU A 58 6.17 10.05 9.36
CA LEU A 58 5.86 11.48 9.14
C LEU A 58 6.95 12.39 9.72
N GLU A 59 7.38 12.16 10.94
CA GLU A 59 8.48 12.91 11.57
C GLU A 59 9.79 12.75 10.81
N HIS A 60 10.09 11.54 10.36
CA HIS A 60 11.31 11.24 9.61
C HIS A 60 11.34 12.01 8.28
N ILE A 61 10.23 12.02 7.52
CA ILE A 61 10.13 12.79 6.27
C ILE A 61 10.26 14.29 6.54
N MET A 62 9.55 14.79 7.55
CA MET A 62 9.57 16.23 7.88
C MET A 62 10.97 16.70 8.29
N LYS A 63 11.73 15.87 8.99
CA LYS A 63 13.07 16.21 9.47
C LYS A 63 14.15 16.02 8.41
N ASN A 64 14.11 14.91 7.66
CA ASN A 64 15.23 14.45 6.82
C ASN A 64 14.90 14.45 5.33
N GLY A 65 13.64 14.65 4.94
CA GLY A 65 13.21 14.63 3.54
C GLY A 65 13.82 15.77 2.73
N ALA A 66 14.35 15.45 1.54
CA ALA A 66 14.78 16.45 0.57
C ALA A 66 13.58 17.17 -0.03
N VAL A 67 13.68 18.49 -0.19
CA VAL A 67 12.65 19.26 -0.92
C VAL A 67 12.81 19.01 -2.41
N LYS A 68 11.73 18.60 -3.06
CA LYS A 68 11.68 18.32 -4.50
C LYS A 68 10.48 19.00 -5.14
N THR A 69 10.65 19.39 -6.40
CA THR A 69 9.51 19.71 -7.27
C THR A 69 8.80 18.43 -7.70
N ASP A 70 7.54 18.53 -8.03
CA ASP A 70 6.74 17.42 -8.52
C ASP A 70 5.88 17.82 -9.72
N ARG A 71 5.25 16.85 -10.37
CA ARG A 71 4.38 17.05 -11.55
C ARG A 71 3.20 18.00 -11.30
N THR A 72 2.72 18.04 -10.06
CA THR A 72 1.55 18.88 -9.68
C THR A 72 1.94 20.32 -9.39
N GLY A 73 3.23 20.64 -9.26
CA GLY A 73 3.71 21.96 -8.88
C GLY A 73 3.55 22.30 -7.40
N THR A 74 3.03 21.38 -6.58
CA THR A 74 2.85 21.57 -5.12
C THR A 74 4.18 21.53 -4.38
N GLY A 75 5.10 20.68 -4.84
CA GLY A 75 6.36 20.38 -4.16
C GLY A 75 6.18 19.35 -3.04
N THR A 76 7.26 18.64 -2.73
CA THR A 76 7.27 17.59 -1.71
C THR A 76 8.52 17.64 -0.85
N LYS A 77 8.43 17.07 0.36
CA LYS A 77 9.57 16.52 1.09
C LYS A 77 9.60 15.01 0.85
N SER A 78 10.74 14.47 0.43
CA SER A 78 10.84 13.09 -0.03
C SER A 78 12.07 12.37 0.53
N LEU A 79 11.90 11.06 0.80
CA LEU A 79 12.95 10.10 1.15
C LEU A 79 12.95 8.97 0.13
N LEU A 80 14.10 8.40 -0.16
CA LEU A 80 14.22 7.16 -0.93
C LEU A 80 14.29 5.97 0.03
N GLY A 81 13.28 5.11 -0.05
CA GLY A 81 13.23 3.85 0.69
C GLY A 81 12.80 4.01 2.15
N TYR A 82 11.71 3.32 2.51
CA TYR A 82 11.25 3.14 3.88
C TYR A 82 10.44 1.85 3.99
N GLN A 83 10.48 1.20 5.16
CA GLN A 83 9.71 -0.03 5.37
C GLN A 83 9.02 0.01 6.73
N MET A 84 7.76 -0.46 6.75
CA MET A 84 6.99 -0.71 7.97
C MET A 84 6.47 -2.16 7.96
N ARG A 85 6.36 -2.77 9.15
CA ARG A 85 5.85 -4.11 9.35
C ARG A 85 4.66 -4.09 10.30
N PHE A 86 3.64 -4.85 9.98
CA PHE A 86 2.39 -4.91 10.73
C PHE A 86 2.02 -6.38 10.96
N ASN A 87 2.02 -6.83 12.21
CA ASN A 87 1.53 -8.15 12.56
C ASN A 87 0.00 -8.14 12.53
N LEU A 88 -0.60 -8.85 11.60
CA LEU A 88 -2.06 -8.85 11.40
C LEU A 88 -2.82 -9.60 12.52
N ALA A 89 -2.12 -10.35 13.36
CA ALA A 89 -2.70 -11.00 14.52
C ALA A 89 -2.97 -10.02 15.68
N ASP A 90 -2.28 -8.87 15.74
CA ASP A 90 -2.43 -7.87 16.81
C ASP A 90 -3.67 -6.99 16.61
N GLY A 91 -4.24 -6.98 15.40
CA GLY A 91 -5.40 -6.18 15.01
C GLY A 91 -5.32 -5.72 13.56
N PHE A 92 -6.36 -5.04 13.10
CA PHE A 92 -6.39 -4.51 11.74
C PHE A 92 -5.62 -3.18 11.67
N PRO A 93 -4.59 -3.03 10.81
CA PRO A 93 -3.71 -1.87 10.80
C PRO A 93 -4.39 -0.65 10.14
N LEU A 94 -5.37 -0.09 10.81
CA LEU A 94 -6.09 1.13 10.45
C LEU A 94 -5.75 2.22 11.47
N LEU A 95 -5.26 3.37 11.01
CA LEU A 95 -4.83 4.46 11.88
C LEU A 95 -5.95 4.94 12.81
N THR A 96 -5.59 5.21 14.05
CA THR A 96 -6.48 5.78 15.06
C THR A 96 -6.24 7.28 15.29
N THR A 97 -5.04 7.79 14.97
CA THR A 97 -4.69 9.21 15.08
C THR A 97 -5.39 10.11 14.07
N LYS A 98 -5.99 9.55 13.04
CA LYS A 98 -7.00 10.18 12.17
C LYS A 98 -7.98 9.14 11.65
N LYS A 99 -9.25 9.54 11.45
CA LYS A 99 -10.26 8.68 10.83
C LYS A 99 -9.92 8.39 9.37
N VAL A 100 -9.88 7.12 9.01
CA VAL A 100 -9.67 6.63 7.63
C VAL A 100 -10.97 5.95 7.15
N PRO A 101 -11.51 6.29 5.96
CA PRO A 101 -12.81 5.80 5.48
C PRO A 101 -12.70 4.36 4.96
N ILE A 102 -12.87 3.39 5.84
CA ILE A 102 -12.71 1.96 5.53
C ILE A 102 -13.63 1.46 4.40
N LYS A 103 -14.86 1.99 4.28
CA LYS A 103 -15.77 1.59 3.20
C LYS A 103 -15.19 1.88 1.81
N SER A 104 -14.55 3.03 1.63
CA SER A 104 -13.89 3.38 0.37
C SER A 104 -12.75 2.42 0.06
N ILE A 105 -11.97 2.02 1.07
CA ILE A 105 -10.88 1.06 0.93
C ILE A 105 -11.41 -0.31 0.51
N ILE A 106 -12.49 -0.79 1.13
CA ILE A 106 -13.08 -2.10 0.79
C ILE A 106 -13.62 -2.08 -0.64
N HIS A 107 -14.37 -1.03 -1.04
CA HIS A 107 -14.89 -0.92 -2.40
C HIS A 107 -13.77 -0.86 -3.45
N GLU A 108 -12.71 -0.10 -3.20
CA GLU A 108 -11.54 -0.04 -4.11
C GLU A 108 -10.88 -1.41 -4.24
N LEU A 109 -10.66 -2.12 -3.12
CA LEU A 109 -10.07 -3.46 -3.14
C LEU A 109 -10.94 -4.45 -3.90
N LEU A 110 -12.26 -4.46 -3.68
CA LEU A 110 -13.21 -5.29 -4.42
C LEU A 110 -13.19 -4.98 -5.93
N TRP A 111 -13.07 -3.72 -6.29
CA TRP A 111 -12.95 -3.27 -7.66
C TRP A 111 -11.67 -3.80 -8.32
N PHE A 112 -10.51 -3.71 -7.64
CA PHE A 112 -9.26 -4.32 -8.11
C PHE A 112 -9.36 -5.84 -8.22
N MET A 113 -9.91 -6.52 -7.22
CA MET A 113 -10.05 -7.98 -7.19
C MET A 113 -10.93 -8.52 -8.34
N ARG A 114 -11.90 -7.74 -8.80
CA ARG A 114 -12.75 -8.07 -9.95
C ARG A 114 -12.08 -7.81 -11.30
N GLY A 115 -10.93 -7.15 -11.32
CA GLY A 115 -10.28 -6.72 -12.56
C GLY A 115 -11.01 -5.56 -13.26
N ASP A 116 -11.90 -4.90 -12.54
CA ASP A 116 -12.66 -3.78 -13.07
C ASP A 116 -11.76 -2.52 -13.14
N THR A 117 -12.02 -1.68 -14.14
CA THR A 117 -11.28 -0.44 -14.39
C THR A 117 -12.23 0.74 -14.61
N ASN A 118 -13.55 0.50 -14.55
CA ASN A 118 -14.54 1.55 -14.77
C ASN A 118 -14.93 2.22 -13.46
N LEU A 119 -14.84 3.54 -13.42
CA LEU A 119 -15.19 4.39 -12.28
C LEU A 119 -16.64 4.21 -11.80
N LYS A 120 -17.55 3.76 -12.70
CA LYS A 120 -18.98 3.67 -12.38
C LYS A 120 -19.27 2.88 -11.12
N TYR A 121 -18.62 1.72 -10.92
CA TYR A 121 -18.79 0.94 -9.68
C TYR A 121 -18.46 1.76 -8.44
N LEU A 122 -17.35 2.51 -8.45
CA LEU A 122 -16.94 3.34 -7.33
C LEU A 122 -17.91 4.51 -7.11
N ALA A 123 -18.30 5.19 -8.17
CA ALA A 123 -19.24 6.30 -8.13
C ALA A 123 -20.62 5.87 -7.60
N ASP A 124 -21.17 4.73 -8.07
CA ASP A 124 -22.44 4.17 -7.61
C ASP A 124 -22.42 3.83 -6.12
N ASN A 125 -21.23 3.50 -5.56
CA ASN A 125 -21.02 3.21 -4.14
C ASN A 125 -20.50 4.41 -3.33
N ASN A 126 -20.56 5.61 -3.89
CA ASN A 126 -20.16 6.86 -3.21
C ASN A 126 -18.68 6.89 -2.81
N VAL A 127 -17.81 6.31 -3.63
CA VAL A 127 -16.36 6.28 -3.47
C VAL A 127 -15.73 7.24 -4.48
N HIS A 128 -15.11 8.31 -3.99
CA HIS A 128 -14.66 9.46 -4.77
C HIS A 128 -13.14 9.64 -4.83
N ILE A 129 -12.39 8.58 -4.51
CA ILE A 129 -10.92 8.64 -4.43
C ILE A 129 -10.22 8.55 -5.80
N TRP A 130 -11.00 8.31 -6.87
CA TRP A 130 -10.50 8.19 -8.24
C TRP A 130 -11.09 9.24 -9.21
N ASP A 131 -11.97 10.12 -8.78
CA ASP A 131 -12.81 10.98 -9.63
C ASP A 131 -12.00 12.01 -10.43
N GLU A 132 -10.96 12.57 -9.84
CA GLU A 132 -10.21 13.71 -10.36
C GLU A 132 -9.51 13.40 -11.70
N TRP A 133 -8.92 12.21 -11.82
CA TRP A 133 -8.11 11.84 -13.00
C TRP A 133 -8.95 11.62 -14.25
N PRO A 134 -10.02 10.80 -14.25
CA PRO A 134 -10.87 10.62 -15.44
C PRO A 134 -11.61 11.91 -15.78
N TYR A 135 -11.96 12.76 -14.81
CA TYR A 135 -12.53 14.07 -15.09
C TYR A 135 -11.55 14.97 -15.86
N LYS A 136 -10.31 15.05 -15.41
CA LYS A 136 -9.26 15.81 -16.09
C LYS A 136 -9.02 15.26 -17.51
N ALA A 137 -8.95 13.94 -17.67
CA ALA A 137 -8.81 13.29 -18.97
C ALA A 137 -10.02 13.59 -19.90
N TYR A 138 -11.24 13.58 -19.34
CA TYR A 138 -12.46 13.97 -20.06
C TYR A 138 -12.38 15.41 -20.60
N LEU A 139 -11.97 16.36 -19.76
CA LEU A 139 -11.83 17.75 -20.17
C LEU A 139 -10.83 17.90 -21.32
N ILE A 140 -9.64 17.30 -21.18
CA ILE A 140 -8.57 17.34 -22.19
C ILE A 140 -9.05 16.70 -23.51
N LYS A 141 -9.67 15.51 -23.45
CA LYS A 141 -10.16 14.78 -24.63
C LYS A 141 -11.20 15.59 -25.43
N ASN A 142 -12.00 16.41 -24.73
CA ASN A 142 -13.07 17.21 -25.35
C ASN A 142 -12.63 18.65 -25.66
N GLY A 143 -11.34 18.99 -25.50
CA GLY A 143 -10.83 20.34 -25.78
C GLY A 143 -11.37 21.41 -24.81
N ILE A 144 -11.84 21.01 -23.63
CA ILE A 144 -12.34 21.91 -22.59
C ILE A 144 -11.15 22.37 -21.74
N SER A 145 -11.11 23.69 -21.43
CA SER A 145 -10.08 24.22 -20.53
C SER A 145 -10.15 23.54 -19.17
N VAL A 146 -8.99 23.12 -18.66
CA VAL A 146 -8.89 22.47 -17.33
C VAL A 146 -8.87 23.57 -16.26
N PRO A 147 -9.92 23.70 -15.42
CA PRO A 147 -9.93 24.67 -14.35
C PRO A 147 -8.84 24.36 -13.31
N LYS A 148 -8.50 25.35 -12.51
CA LYS A 148 -7.57 25.12 -11.40
C LYS A 148 -8.17 24.09 -10.42
N SER A 149 -7.39 23.11 -10.05
CA SER A 149 -7.74 22.10 -9.02
C SER A 149 -8.25 22.81 -7.75
N ASP A 150 -9.29 22.28 -7.13
CA ASP A 150 -10.00 22.86 -5.96
C ASP A 150 -10.77 24.17 -6.20
N SER A 151 -10.81 24.74 -7.41
CA SER A 151 -11.68 25.88 -7.71
C SER A 151 -13.17 25.45 -7.67
N GLU A 152 -14.07 26.42 -7.49
CA GLU A 152 -15.52 26.14 -7.52
C GLU A 152 -15.97 25.63 -8.90
N GLU A 153 -15.34 26.11 -9.98
CA GLU A 153 -15.57 25.61 -11.34
C GLU A 153 -15.16 24.13 -11.45
N TRP A 154 -13.98 23.76 -10.94
CA TRP A 154 -13.53 22.36 -10.89
C TRP A 154 -14.50 21.47 -10.12
N LYS A 155 -14.89 21.87 -8.90
CA LYS A 155 -15.78 21.09 -8.04
C LYS A 155 -17.16 20.90 -8.67
N THR A 156 -17.71 21.94 -9.28
CA THR A 156 -19.00 21.88 -9.96
C THR A 156 -18.94 20.93 -11.16
N GLY A 157 -17.94 21.11 -12.02
CA GLY A 157 -17.80 20.27 -13.20
C GLY A 157 -17.48 18.80 -12.85
N LEU A 158 -16.68 18.55 -11.83
CA LEU A 158 -16.41 17.20 -11.32
C LEU A 158 -17.70 16.52 -10.82
N LYS A 159 -18.52 17.25 -10.07
CA LYS A 159 -19.82 16.72 -9.61
C LYS A 159 -20.73 16.38 -10.79
N GLU A 160 -20.84 17.24 -11.77
CA GLU A 160 -21.65 16.98 -12.97
C GLU A 160 -21.13 15.79 -13.78
N PHE A 161 -19.80 15.65 -13.89
CA PHE A 161 -19.15 14.51 -14.52
C PHE A 161 -19.51 13.20 -13.82
N ILE A 162 -19.41 13.14 -12.49
CA ILE A 162 -19.75 11.97 -11.70
C ILE A 162 -21.23 11.61 -11.79
N GLU A 163 -22.14 12.59 -11.78
CA GLU A 163 -23.57 12.32 -11.99
C GLU A 163 -23.85 11.74 -13.40
N LYS A 164 -23.11 12.16 -14.42
CA LYS A 164 -23.19 11.55 -15.76
C LYS A 164 -22.63 10.12 -15.79
N ILE A 165 -21.51 9.85 -15.09
CA ILE A 165 -20.98 8.49 -14.93
C ILE A 165 -22.01 7.57 -14.29
N LYS A 166 -22.74 8.04 -13.26
CA LYS A 166 -23.77 7.25 -12.56
C LYS A 166 -24.98 7.00 -13.43
N SER A 167 -25.49 8.04 -14.11
CA SER A 167 -26.80 8.02 -14.78
C SER A 167 -26.79 7.58 -16.23
N ALA A 168 -25.66 7.69 -16.95
CA ALA A 168 -25.57 7.46 -18.38
C ALA A 168 -24.55 6.35 -18.72
N GLU A 169 -25.05 5.15 -19.00
CA GLU A 169 -24.23 3.95 -19.24
C GLU A 169 -23.20 4.14 -20.38
N ASN A 170 -23.61 4.76 -21.51
CA ASN A 170 -22.69 5.01 -22.63
C ASN A 170 -21.61 6.03 -22.25
N PHE A 171 -21.93 7.03 -21.44
CA PHE A 171 -20.97 8.00 -20.94
C PHE A 171 -19.97 7.34 -20.01
N ALA A 172 -20.45 6.48 -19.10
CA ALA A 172 -19.59 5.71 -18.21
C ALA A 172 -18.65 4.76 -18.97
N LYS A 173 -19.13 4.10 -20.02
CA LYS A 173 -18.27 3.25 -20.89
C LYS A 173 -17.18 4.05 -21.59
N GLU A 174 -17.48 5.26 -22.06
CA GLU A 174 -16.54 6.07 -22.83
C GLU A 174 -15.53 6.82 -21.94
N TYR A 175 -15.97 7.36 -20.81
CA TYR A 175 -15.18 8.28 -19.98
C TYR A 175 -14.86 7.76 -18.58
N GLY A 176 -15.48 6.68 -18.15
CA GLY A 176 -15.26 6.09 -16.84
C GLY A 176 -14.12 5.06 -16.80
N ASN A 177 -13.64 4.60 -17.95
CA ASN A 177 -12.58 3.59 -18.00
C ASN A 177 -11.20 4.22 -17.79
N LEU A 178 -10.50 3.76 -16.76
CA LEU A 178 -9.17 4.22 -16.33
C LEU A 178 -8.02 3.49 -17.06
N GLY A 179 -8.33 2.63 -18.04
CA GLY A 179 -7.33 1.87 -18.77
C GLY A 179 -6.81 0.64 -18.00
N PRO A 180 -5.67 0.06 -18.42
CA PRO A 180 -5.20 -1.24 -17.92
C PRO A 180 -4.48 -1.12 -16.57
N ILE A 181 -5.10 -0.46 -15.57
CA ILE A 181 -4.54 -0.24 -14.24
C ILE A 181 -4.81 -1.41 -13.28
N TYR A 182 -4.02 -1.52 -12.22
CA TYR A 182 -4.18 -2.40 -11.06
C TYR A 182 -4.94 -3.71 -11.29
N GLY A 183 -6.27 -3.72 -11.11
CA GLY A 183 -7.11 -4.90 -11.23
C GLY A 183 -7.05 -5.56 -12.60
N TYR A 184 -6.96 -4.77 -13.68
CA TYR A 184 -6.73 -5.31 -15.01
C TYR A 184 -5.43 -6.11 -15.08
N GLN A 185 -4.31 -5.55 -14.61
CA GLN A 185 -3.03 -6.25 -14.60
C GLN A 185 -3.07 -7.49 -13.70
N TRP A 186 -3.79 -7.46 -12.59
CA TRP A 186 -3.90 -8.61 -11.68
C TRP A 186 -4.70 -9.77 -12.30
N ARG A 187 -5.77 -9.46 -13.04
CA ARG A 187 -6.74 -10.45 -13.53
C ARG A 187 -6.63 -10.74 -15.04
N SER A 188 -5.97 -9.88 -15.80
CA SER A 188 -5.95 -9.96 -17.26
C SER A 188 -4.63 -9.47 -17.87
N TRP A 189 -3.50 -9.91 -17.31
CA TRP A 189 -2.18 -9.55 -17.84
C TRP A 189 -2.03 -10.02 -19.28
N PRO A 190 -1.73 -9.14 -20.26
CA PRO A 190 -1.65 -9.50 -21.66
C PRO A 190 -0.43 -10.36 -21.95
N THR A 191 -0.59 -11.30 -22.91
CA THR A 191 0.52 -12.15 -23.37
C THR A 191 0.87 -11.86 -24.85
N PRO A 192 2.08 -12.15 -25.30
CA PRO A 192 2.51 -11.85 -26.68
C PRO A 192 1.68 -12.54 -27.77
N ASN A 193 1.00 -13.63 -27.45
CA ASN A 193 0.12 -14.36 -28.39
C ASN A 193 -1.35 -13.92 -28.34
N GLY A 194 -1.64 -12.77 -27.74
CA GLY A 194 -3.00 -12.20 -27.64
C GLY A 194 -3.89 -12.82 -26.56
N GLY A 195 -3.35 -13.71 -25.73
CA GLY A 195 -4.05 -14.24 -24.55
C GLY A 195 -3.84 -13.37 -23.31
N HIS A 196 -4.44 -13.82 -22.20
CA HIS A 196 -4.34 -13.14 -20.90
C HIS A 196 -4.00 -14.12 -19.78
N ILE A 197 -3.34 -13.61 -18.74
CA ILE A 197 -3.01 -14.34 -17.53
C ILE A 197 -3.74 -13.70 -16.36
N ASP A 198 -4.55 -14.50 -15.65
CA ASP A 198 -5.06 -14.14 -14.33
C ASP A 198 -3.98 -14.46 -13.29
N GLN A 199 -3.19 -13.45 -12.92
CA GLN A 199 -2.12 -13.59 -11.94
C GLN A 199 -2.68 -13.98 -10.56
N LEU A 200 -3.84 -13.39 -10.19
CA LEU A 200 -4.44 -13.58 -8.88
C LEU A 200 -4.97 -15.00 -8.70
N ALA A 201 -5.68 -15.53 -9.68
CA ALA A 201 -6.14 -16.93 -9.65
C ALA A 201 -4.94 -17.89 -9.57
N LYS A 202 -3.91 -17.68 -10.39
CA LYS A 202 -2.69 -18.51 -10.38
C LYS A 202 -1.97 -18.50 -9.04
N ILE A 203 -1.86 -17.34 -8.39
CA ILE A 203 -1.21 -17.21 -7.08
C ILE A 203 -1.98 -17.98 -6.00
N ILE A 204 -3.32 -17.88 -5.98
CA ILE A 204 -4.15 -18.61 -5.03
C ILE A 204 -3.96 -20.14 -5.20
N GLU A 205 -3.92 -20.61 -6.43
CA GLU A 205 -3.65 -22.02 -6.73
C GLU A 205 -2.24 -22.43 -6.28
N GLU A 206 -1.23 -21.59 -6.58
CA GLU A 206 0.17 -21.87 -6.22
C GLU A 206 0.38 -21.86 -4.71
N ILE A 207 -0.22 -20.95 -3.95
CA ILE A 207 -0.17 -20.93 -2.49
C ILE A 207 -0.71 -22.24 -1.91
N LYS A 208 -1.85 -22.75 -2.45
CA LYS A 208 -2.46 -24.00 -1.99
C LYS A 208 -1.61 -25.23 -2.34
N LYS A 209 -0.96 -25.22 -3.50
CA LYS A 209 -0.23 -26.38 -4.04
C LYS A 209 1.23 -26.42 -3.58
N ASN A 210 1.88 -25.26 -3.52
CA ASN A 210 3.32 -25.12 -3.25
C ASN A 210 3.57 -23.86 -2.42
N PRO A 211 3.22 -23.85 -1.13
CA PRO A 211 3.33 -22.68 -0.26
C PRO A 211 4.78 -22.18 -0.10
N ASP A 212 5.79 -23.03 -0.28
CA ASP A 212 7.21 -22.67 -0.19
C ASP A 212 7.75 -21.97 -1.46
N SER A 213 6.90 -21.73 -2.47
CA SER A 213 7.28 -21.08 -3.71
C SER A 213 7.79 -19.64 -3.45
N ARG A 214 8.95 -19.31 -4.05
CA ARG A 214 9.49 -17.94 -4.03
C ARG A 214 8.97 -17.08 -5.18
N ARG A 215 8.01 -17.60 -5.96
CA ARG A 215 7.42 -16.95 -7.13
C ARG A 215 5.98 -16.48 -6.91
N LEU A 216 5.57 -16.33 -5.64
CA LEU A 216 4.25 -15.84 -5.25
C LEU A 216 4.16 -14.32 -5.42
N ILE A 217 4.37 -13.84 -6.64
CA ILE A 217 4.45 -12.41 -6.98
C ILE A 217 3.32 -12.04 -7.95
N ILE A 218 2.67 -10.90 -7.70
CA ILE A 218 1.77 -10.24 -8.63
C ILE A 218 2.35 -8.87 -8.99
N SER A 219 2.44 -8.57 -10.28
CA SER A 219 2.91 -7.28 -10.80
C SER A 219 1.75 -6.50 -11.42
N ALA A 220 1.64 -5.22 -11.07
CA ALA A 220 0.80 -4.26 -11.77
C ALA A 220 1.62 -3.34 -12.71
N TRP A 221 2.96 -3.43 -12.65
CA TRP A 221 3.86 -2.63 -13.45
C TRP A 221 4.15 -3.31 -14.79
N ASN A 222 3.27 -3.13 -15.75
CA ASN A 222 3.45 -3.59 -17.12
C ASN A 222 4.07 -2.48 -17.95
N VAL A 223 5.35 -2.62 -18.30
CA VAL A 223 6.11 -1.58 -19.02
C VAL A 223 5.48 -1.26 -20.38
N ALA A 224 4.87 -2.22 -21.04
CA ALA A 224 4.20 -2.01 -22.32
C ALA A 224 2.94 -1.12 -22.23
N ASP A 225 2.29 -1.07 -21.06
CA ASP A 225 1.04 -0.33 -20.85
C ASP A 225 1.25 1.00 -20.10
N ILE A 226 2.49 1.35 -19.69
CA ILE A 226 2.76 2.54 -18.86
C ILE A 226 2.28 3.83 -19.53
N ASP A 227 2.52 3.99 -20.83
CA ASP A 227 2.11 5.20 -21.55
C ASP A 227 0.58 5.29 -21.67
N GLU A 228 -0.11 4.17 -21.77
CA GLU A 228 -1.58 4.13 -21.78
C GLU A 228 -2.15 4.47 -20.40
N MET A 229 -1.60 3.86 -19.36
CA MET A 229 -1.96 4.18 -17.97
C MET A 229 -1.70 5.66 -17.63
N ALA A 230 -0.62 6.23 -18.16
CA ALA A 230 -0.28 7.65 -17.95
C ALA A 230 -1.30 8.60 -18.60
N LYS A 231 -1.91 8.22 -19.74
CA LYS A 231 -2.97 9.00 -20.39
C LYS A 231 -4.24 9.06 -19.53
N ALA A 232 -4.56 7.96 -18.84
CA ALA A 232 -5.68 7.90 -17.91
C ALA A 232 -5.38 8.61 -16.57
N GLY A 233 -4.15 9.04 -16.35
CA GLY A 233 -3.75 9.91 -15.25
C GLY A 233 -2.68 9.36 -14.32
N ILE A 234 -2.66 8.06 -13.96
CA ILE A 234 -1.71 7.55 -12.98
C ILE A 234 -1.25 6.12 -13.31
N PRO A 235 0.03 5.91 -13.70
CA PRO A 235 0.65 4.60 -13.66
C PRO A 235 0.66 4.04 -12.23
N PRO A 236 0.53 2.72 -12.03
CA PRO A 236 0.36 2.11 -10.71
C PRO A 236 1.42 2.53 -9.70
N CYS A 237 0.99 3.09 -8.56
CA CYS A 237 1.88 3.38 -7.43
C CYS A 237 2.27 2.09 -6.71
N HIS A 238 1.34 1.17 -6.54
CA HIS A 238 1.56 -0.18 -6.03
C HIS A 238 2.04 -1.06 -7.18
N THR A 239 3.34 -1.23 -7.33
CA THR A 239 3.91 -1.83 -8.54
C THR A 239 3.92 -3.35 -8.52
N LEU A 240 4.23 -3.93 -7.38
CA LEU A 240 4.23 -5.37 -7.17
C LEU A 240 4.03 -5.71 -5.69
N PHE A 241 3.53 -6.90 -5.46
CA PHE A 241 3.49 -7.48 -4.12
C PHE A 241 3.80 -8.97 -4.16
N GLN A 242 4.33 -9.48 -3.05
CA GLN A 242 4.75 -10.87 -2.91
C GLN A 242 4.13 -11.47 -1.66
N PHE A 243 3.59 -12.68 -1.80
CA PHE A 243 3.17 -13.49 -0.66
C PHE A 243 4.29 -14.39 -0.17
N TYR A 244 4.21 -14.70 1.11
CA TYR A 244 5.13 -15.60 1.79
C TYR A 244 4.36 -16.45 2.81
N VAL A 245 4.57 -17.77 2.78
CA VAL A 245 3.94 -18.68 3.73
C VAL A 245 5.00 -19.25 4.66
N SER A 246 4.76 -19.18 5.95
CA SER A 246 5.58 -19.83 6.99
C SER A 246 4.72 -20.22 8.18
N ASP A 247 4.95 -21.39 8.73
CA ASP A 247 4.26 -21.89 9.93
C ASP A 247 2.72 -21.81 9.82
N GLY A 248 2.19 -22.11 8.61
CA GLY A 248 0.76 -22.06 8.34
C GLY A 248 0.15 -20.65 8.28
N LYS A 249 1.00 -19.61 8.20
CA LYS A 249 0.60 -18.20 8.13
C LYS A 249 0.98 -17.58 6.79
N LEU A 250 0.08 -16.75 6.26
CA LEU A 250 0.30 -15.97 5.04
C LEU A 250 0.70 -14.55 5.37
N SER A 251 1.84 -14.11 4.85
CA SER A 251 2.33 -12.74 4.88
C SER A 251 2.35 -12.14 3.48
N CYS A 252 2.31 -10.81 3.39
CA CYS A 252 2.39 -10.08 2.13
C CYS A 252 3.38 -8.92 2.25
N GLN A 253 4.24 -8.75 1.25
CA GLN A 253 5.08 -7.57 1.10
C GLN A 253 4.66 -6.79 -0.14
N LEU A 254 4.32 -5.51 0.03
CA LEU A 254 4.05 -4.56 -1.03
C LEU A 254 5.30 -3.71 -1.32
N TYR A 255 5.65 -3.53 -2.61
CA TYR A 255 6.50 -2.44 -3.05
C TYR A 255 5.67 -1.35 -3.72
N GLN A 256 5.67 -0.17 -3.14
CA GLN A 256 5.00 1.03 -3.62
C GLN A 256 6.04 2.05 -4.09
N ARG A 257 6.11 2.32 -5.42
CA ARG A 257 7.14 3.20 -6.01
C ARG A 257 6.98 4.67 -5.66
N SER A 258 5.75 5.12 -5.43
CA SER A 258 5.39 6.51 -5.18
C SER A 258 4.35 6.55 -4.07
N CYS A 259 4.68 7.20 -2.96
CA CYS A 259 3.97 7.08 -1.71
C CYS A 259 3.56 8.47 -1.19
N ASP A 260 2.36 8.94 -1.56
CA ASP A 260 1.73 10.06 -0.82
C ASP A 260 1.50 9.59 0.61
N THR A 261 2.38 10.03 1.49
CA THR A 261 2.40 9.52 2.86
C THR A 261 1.18 9.97 3.65
N PHE A 262 0.63 11.16 3.37
CA PHE A 262 -0.47 11.67 4.19
C PHE A 262 -1.84 11.12 3.77
N LEU A 263 -2.16 11.10 2.47
CA LEU A 263 -3.45 10.61 1.98
C LEU A 263 -3.40 9.13 1.57
N GLY A 264 -2.42 8.74 0.75
CA GLY A 264 -2.40 7.42 0.11
C GLY A 264 -1.93 6.29 1.02
N VAL A 265 -0.79 6.43 1.70
CA VAL A 265 -0.16 5.34 2.47
C VAL A 265 -1.10 4.70 3.51
N PRO A 266 -1.92 5.44 4.30
CA PRO A 266 -2.87 4.82 5.22
C PRO A 266 -3.91 3.93 4.54
N PHE A 267 -4.39 4.33 3.36
CA PHE A 267 -5.29 3.52 2.54
C PHE A 267 -4.61 2.24 2.06
N ASN A 268 -3.36 2.37 1.58
CA ASN A 268 -2.62 1.24 1.02
C ASN A 268 -2.27 0.20 2.08
N ILE A 269 -1.89 0.64 3.29
CA ILE A 269 -1.64 -0.27 4.43
C ILE A 269 -2.90 -1.06 4.75
N ALA A 270 -4.04 -0.40 4.92
CA ALA A 270 -5.30 -1.05 5.25
C ALA A 270 -5.80 -1.96 4.11
N SER A 271 -5.71 -1.50 2.85
CA SER A 271 -6.13 -2.25 1.67
C SER A 271 -5.36 -3.57 1.52
N TYR A 272 -4.02 -3.54 1.55
CA TYR A 272 -3.21 -4.74 1.39
C TYR A 272 -3.22 -5.64 2.62
N SER A 273 -3.44 -5.09 3.81
CA SER A 273 -3.68 -5.90 5.01
C SER A 273 -4.98 -6.69 4.89
N LEU A 274 -6.07 -6.03 4.47
CA LEU A 274 -7.35 -6.69 4.20
C LEU A 274 -7.21 -7.74 3.09
N PHE A 275 -6.51 -7.39 2.01
CA PHE A 275 -6.24 -8.32 0.92
C PHE A 275 -5.48 -9.57 1.38
N THR A 276 -4.47 -9.39 2.24
CA THR A 276 -3.72 -10.52 2.84
C THR A 276 -4.64 -11.41 3.67
N MET A 277 -5.55 -10.83 4.47
CA MET A 277 -6.54 -11.58 5.26
C MET A 277 -7.50 -12.37 4.36
N ILE A 278 -7.98 -11.77 3.25
CA ILE A 278 -8.86 -12.44 2.28
C ILE A 278 -8.15 -13.64 1.65
N ILE A 279 -6.92 -13.46 1.18
CA ILE A 279 -6.15 -14.55 0.54
C ILE A 279 -5.80 -15.64 1.54
N ALA A 280 -5.45 -15.29 2.79
CA ALA A 280 -5.22 -16.26 3.85
C ALA A 280 -6.47 -17.14 4.08
N GLN A 281 -7.67 -16.52 4.20
CA GLN A 281 -8.94 -17.24 4.34
C GLN A 281 -9.22 -18.17 3.17
N ILE A 282 -9.08 -17.70 1.91
CA ILE A 282 -9.30 -18.49 0.69
C ILE A 282 -8.35 -19.69 0.64
N CYS A 283 -7.12 -19.52 1.13
CA CYS A 283 -6.09 -20.57 1.12
C CYS A 283 -6.12 -21.46 2.37
N GLY A 284 -6.98 -21.20 3.36
CA GLY A 284 -7.07 -21.98 4.60
C GLY A 284 -5.86 -21.74 5.52
N LEU A 285 -5.23 -20.58 5.44
CA LEU A 285 -4.07 -20.18 6.24
C LEU A 285 -4.45 -19.16 7.31
N GLN A 286 -3.65 -19.09 8.37
CA GLN A 286 -3.72 -17.98 9.32
C GLN A 286 -3.06 -16.73 8.73
N VAL A 287 -3.35 -15.56 9.31
CA VAL A 287 -2.69 -14.31 8.92
C VAL A 287 -1.31 -14.21 9.56
N GLY A 288 -0.34 -13.72 8.80
CA GLY A 288 1.01 -13.38 9.24
C GLY A 288 1.21 -11.87 9.33
N GLU A 289 2.22 -11.37 8.63
CA GLU A 289 2.56 -9.94 8.59
C GLU A 289 2.14 -9.29 7.25
N PHE A 290 1.81 -8.01 7.31
CA PHE A 290 1.88 -7.14 6.14
C PHE A 290 3.13 -6.27 6.21
N VAL A 291 3.94 -6.28 5.16
CA VAL A 291 5.17 -5.47 5.04
C VAL A 291 4.98 -4.44 3.94
N TRP A 292 4.92 -3.17 4.32
CA TRP A 292 4.88 -2.07 3.37
C TRP A 292 6.30 -1.56 3.08
N THR A 293 6.68 -1.47 1.82
CA THR A 293 7.98 -0.95 1.36
C THR A 293 7.74 0.17 0.36
N GLY A 294 8.10 1.39 0.73
CA GLY A 294 8.01 2.58 -0.11
C GLY A 294 9.30 2.87 -0.85
N GLY A 295 9.20 3.30 -2.12
CA GLY A 295 10.29 3.82 -2.94
C GLY A 295 10.50 5.31 -2.74
N ASP A 296 9.85 6.18 -3.55
CA ASP A 296 9.77 7.63 -3.29
C ASP A 296 8.68 7.88 -2.26
N VAL A 297 9.09 8.07 -1.00
CA VAL A 297 8.20 8.28 0.15
C VAL A 297 8.14 9.78 0.43
N HIS A 298 7.00 10.40 0.13
CA HIS A 298 6.90 11.85 0.13
C HIS A 298 5.68 12.39 0.89
N LEU A 299 5.86 13.59 1.41
CA LEU A 299 4.83 14.42 2.02
C LEU A 299 4.73 15.71 1.21
N TYR A 300 3.56 16.01 0.68
CA TYR A 300 3.32 17.25 -0.05
C TYR A 300 3.52 18.47 0.87
N LEU A 301 4.06 19.56 0.34
CA LEU A 301 4.34 20.77 1.15
C LEU A 301 3.08 21.41 1.72
N ASN A 302 1.94 21.24 1.06
CA ASN A 302 0.63 21.68 1.55
C ASN A 302 -0.03 20.74 2.57
N HIS A 303 0.66 19.61 2.94
CA HIS A 303 0.22 18.67 3.98
C HIS A 303 1.03 18.77 5.29
N LEU A 304 2.00 19.67 5.37
CA LEU A 304 2.92 19.75 6.53
C LEU A 304 2.19 20.06 7.84
N ASP A 305 1.20 20.96 7.81
CA ASP A 305 0.47 21.33 9.03
C ASP A 305 -0.50 20.22 9.46
N GLN A 306 -1.10 19.52 8.52
CA GLN A 306 -1.92 18.33 8.77
C GLN A 306 -1.09 17.21 9.39
N ALA A 307 0.13 17.01 8.91
CA ALA A 307 1.05 16.04 9.49
C ALA A 307 1.45 16.42 10.92
N LYS A 308 1.78 17.69 11.19
CA LYS A 308 2.06 18.18 12.55
C LYS A 308 0.87 17.93 13.49
N LEU A 309 -0.35 18.25 13.02
CA LEU A 309 -1.57 18.00 13.79
C LEU A 309 -1.74 16.52 14.10
N GLN A 310 -1.50 15.63 13.14
CA GLN A 310 -1.59 14.19 13.39
C GLN A 310 -0.51 13.70 14.36
N ILE A 311 0.73 14.18 14.24
CA ILE A 311 1.83 13.87 15.15
C ILE A 311 1.52 14.32 16.57
N SER A 312 0.86 15.47 16.78
CA SER A 312 0.47 15.95 18.12
C SER A 312 -0.50 15.02 18.87
N ARG A 313 -1.15 14.09 18.15
CA ARG A 313 -2.05 13.07 18.74
C ARG A 313 -1.32 11.80 19.21
N ARG A 314 0.02 11.76 19.16
CA ARG A 314 0.83 10.59 19.56
C ARG A 314 0.56 10.12 20.99
N SER A 315 0.29 11.04 21.93
CA SER A 315 0.00 10.69 23.32
C SER A 315 -1.38 10.09 23.55
N ASP A 316 -2.27 10.10 22.52
CA ASP A 316 -3.63 9.56 22.60
C ASP A 316 -3.88 8.56 21.45
N ILE A 317 -2.91 7.69 21.18
CA ILE A 317 -3.05 6.53 20.30
C ILE A 317 -4.04 5.55 20.94
N ARG A 318 -5.01 5.08 20.16
CA ARG A 318 -6.10 4.24 20.60
C ARG A 318 -5.91 2.79 20.12
N PRO A 319 -6.53 1.80 20.79
CA PRO A 319 -6.41 0.39 20.39
C PRO A 319 -6.77 0.16 18.92
N LEU A 320 -6.11 -0.80 18.29
CA LEU A 320 -6.40 -1.20 16.92
C LEU A 320 -7.81 -1.80 16.81
N PRO A 321 -8.53 -1.49 15.74
CA PRO A 321 -9.80 -2.15 15.42
C PRO A 321 -9.57 -3.60 14.99
N LYS A 322 -10.69 -4.34 14.90
CA LYS A 322 -10.70 -5.71 14.37
C LYS A 322 -11.50 -5.75 13.08
N MET A 323 -10.97 -6.45 12.09
CA MET A 323 -11.68 -6.73 10.84
C MET A 323 -12.20 -8.17 10.88
N LYS A 324 -13.50 -8.33 10.76
CA LYS A 324 -14.14 -9.64 10.56
C LYS A 324 -14.47 -9.81 9.08
N ILE A 325 -14.19 -10.98 8.56
CA ILE A 325 -14.52 -11.38 7.19
C ILE A 325 -15.48 -12.55 7.26
N ASN A 326 -16.53 -12.53 6.44
CA ASN A 326 -17.51 -13.62 6.36
C ASN A 326 -16.78 -14.95 6.07
N PRO A 327 -16.77 -15.91 7.02
CA PRO A 327 -15.97 -17.13 6.90
C PRO A 327 -16.50 -18.11 5.84
N THR A 328 -17.72 -17.90 5.31
CA THR A 328 -18.30 -18.77 4.28
C THR A 328 -17.76 -18.48 2.89
N LYS A 329 -17.07 -17.33 2.69
CA LYS A 329 -16.52 -16.94 1.40
C LYS A 329 -15.17 -17.63 1.15
N THR A 330 -15.08 -18.39 0.07
CA THR A 330 -13.91 -19.19 -0.29
C THR A 330 -13.35 -18.91 -1.68
N LYS A 331 -14.04 -18.02 -2.46
CA LYS A 331 -13.59 -17.58 -3.78
C LYS A 331 -13.52 -16.08 -3.82
N ILE A 332 -12.55 -15.56 -4.57
CA ILE A 332 -12.27 -14.13 -4.62
C ILE A 332 -13.42 -13.33 -5.23
N GLU A 333 -14.17 -13.94 -6.14
CA GLU A 333 -15.30 -13.33 -6.85
C GLU A 333 -16.55 -13.18 -5.98
N ASP A 334 -16.66 -13.95 -4.89
CA ASP A 334 -17.86 -14.02 -4.06
C ASP A 334 -17.96 -12.89 -3.03
N PHE A 335 -16.86 -12.14 -2.82
CA PHE A 335 -16.84 -11.08 -1.81
C PHE A 335 -17.62 -9.85 -2.23
N ILE A 336 -18.45 -9.35 -1.31
CA ILE A 336 -19.18 -8.09 -1.41
C ILE A 336 -18.92 -7.25 -0.16
N ILE A 337 -19.35 -5.98 -0.15
CA ILE A 337 -19.10 -5.05 0.96
C ILE A 337 -19.64 -5.57 2.31
N ASP A 338 -20.77 -6.27 2.30
CA ASP A 338 -21.42 -6.78 3.52
C ASP A 338 -20.70 -7.99 4.15
N ASP A 339 -19.67 -8.53 3.48
CA ASP A 339 -18.84 -9.60 4.02
C ASP A 339 -17.76 -9.09 5.00
N PHE A 340 -17.66 -7.77 5.20
CA PHE A 340 -16.63 -7.12 6.01
C PHE A 340 -17.26 -6.31 7.14
N GLU A 341 -16.89 -6.62 8.38
CA GLU A 341 -17.31 -5.88 9.56
C GLU A 341 -16.08 -5.35 10.31
N LEU A 342 -15.96 -4.01 10.41
CA LEU A 342 -14.96 -3.37 11.26
C LEU A 342 -15.56 -3.11 12.64
N THR A 343 -14.95 -3.68 13.68
CA THR A 343 -15.37 -3.49 15.08
C THR A 343 -14.30 -2.76 15.88
N ASP A 344 -14.69 -2.13 16.98
CA ASP A 344 -13.79 -1.45 17.92
C ASP A 344 -13.02 -0.25 17.32
N TYR A 345 -13.46 0.32 16.19
CA TYR A 345 -12.81 1.47 15.56
C TYR A 345 -13.24 2.79 16.20
N ASN A 346 -12.39 3.34 17.03
CA ASN A 346 -12.59 4.62 17.73
C ASN A 346 -11.45 5.61 17.41
N PRO A 347 -11.39 6.15 16.16
CA PRO A 347 -10.31 7.06 15.78
C PRO A 347 -10.56 8.49 16.25
N HIS A 348 -9.50 9.32 16.20
CA HIS A 348 -9.64 10.76 16.19
C HIS A 348 -10.39 11.25 14.95
N GLU A 349 -10.85 12.49 14.99
CA GLU A 349 -11.47 13.16 13.84
C GLU A 349 -10.58 13.12 12.59
N SER A 350 -11.23 13.10 11.43
CA SER A 350 -10.54 13.17 10.14
C SER A 350 -9.74 14.48 10.01
N ILE A 351 -8.60 14.40 9.34
CA ILE A 351 -7.80 15.57 8.98
C ILE A 351 -7.88 15.72 7.46
N LYS A 352 -8.57 16.76 7.02
CA LYS A 352 -8.71 17.05 5.58
C LYS A 352 -7.40 17.60 5.02
N ALA A 353 -7.03 17.18 3.82
CA ALA A 353 -5.90 17.71 3.05
C ALA A 353 -6.27 17.80 1.57
N PRO A 354 -5.74 18.78 0.82
CA PRO A 354 -5.99 18.92 -0.62
C PRO A 354 -5.34 17.79 -1.41
N ILE A 355 -6.01 17.32 -2.47
CA ILE A 355 -5.45 16.32 -3.38
C ILE A 355 -4.54 17.02 -4.39
N ALA A 356 -3.33 16.50 -4.62
CA ALA A 356 -2.41 17.00 -5.64
C ALA A 356 -2.66 16.25 -6.96
N VAL A 357 -3.19 16.96 -8.00
CA VAL A 357 -3.61 16.38 -9.30
C VAL A 357 -2.82 16.98 -10.47
#